data_1bac72d2dc04ac55b3e801407120c781
#
_entry.id   1bac72d2dc04ac55b3e801407120c781
#
_cell.length_a   1.000
_cell.length_b   1.000
_cell.length_c   1.000
_cell.angle_alpha   90.00
_cell.angle_beta   90.00
_cell.angle_gamma   90.00
#
_symmetry.space_group_name_H-M   'P 1'
#
loop_
_entity.id
_entity.type
_entity.pdbx_description
1 polymer ?
#
loop_
_entity_poly.entity_id
_entity_poly.type
_entity_poly.pdbx_seq_one_letter_code
_entity_poly.pdbx_strand_id
1 'polypeptide(L)'
;MAGLAGANLVHDTGLMDSANSYCPEIYVLSDELVSMAKVITKGIDINEETLALPEIEQSLTSGSFLCEDHTFRHFRSIWRPQYFDRTTKPEKDGDIFEKLNAKVKDVFENYQPVEFDPEKKKAILELEKKWMHD
;
A
#
# COMPACT_ATOMS: atom_id res chain seq x y z
N MET A 1 -3.46 0.27 14.27
CA MET A 1 -3.23 0.43 15.73
C MET A 1 -1.76 0.31 16.09
N ALA A 2 -1.02 -0.75 15.68
CA ALA A 2 0.41 -0.90 16.00
C ALA A 2 1.27 0.31 15.59
N GLY A 3 1.06 0.84 14.38
CA GLY A 3 1.78 2.03 13.91
C GLY A 3 1.47 3.28 14.74
N LEU A 4 0.22 3.48 15.17
CA LEU A 4 -0.16 4.60 16.04
C LEU A 4 0.41 4.45 17.46
N ALA A 5 0.67 3.21 17.89
CA ALA A 5 1.33 2.92 19.16
C ALA A 5 2.86 3.08 19.09
N GLY A 6 3.41 3.47 17.97
CA GLY A 6 4.86 3.70 17.79
C GLY A 6 5.67 2.43 17.53
N ALA A 7 5.04 1.34 17.07
CA ALA A 7 5.77 0.13 16.69
C ALA A 7 6.70 0.39 15.50
N ASN A 8 7.97 0.05 15.65
CA ASN A 8 8.97 0.20 14.57
C ASN A 8 8.91 -0.93 13.56
N LEU A 9 8.37 -2.08 13.94
CA LEU A 9 8.27 -3.27 13.11
C LEU A 9 6.90 -3.91 13.32
N VAL A 10 6.24 -4.24 12.21
CA VAL A 10 5.01 -5.03 12.17
C VAL A 10 5.29 -6.19 11.22
N HIS A 11 5.10 -7.41 11.69
CA HIS A 11 5.45 -8.64 10.97
C HIS A 11 4.23 -9.52 10.68
N ASP A 12 4.45 -10.73 10.19
CA ASP A 12 3.44 -11.76 9.85
C ASP A 12 2.59 -11.45 8.61
N THR A 13 3.09 -10.58 7.75
CA THR A 13 2.43 -10.25 6.48
C THR A 13 2.35 -11.47 5.57
N GLY A 14 1.13 -11.80 5.07
CA GLY A 14 0.92 -12.93 4.17
C GLY A 14 0.90 -14.30 4.84
N LEU A 15 1.15 -14.38 6.15
CA LEU A 15 1.11 -15.62 6.91
C LEU A 15 -0.33 -15.96 7.33
N MET A 16 -0.63 -17.24 7.32
CA MET A 16 -1.91 -17.81 7.75
C MET A 16 -1.67 -19.01 8.69
N ASP A 17 -2.73 -19.42 9.37
CA ASP A 17 -2.72 -20.60 10.23
C ASP A 17 -1.52 -20.60 11.21
N SER A 18 -1.39 -19.53 11.96
CA SER A 18 -0.29 -19.35 12.92
C SER A 18 1.12 -19.56 12.31
N ALA A 19 1.32 -19.01 11.10
CA ALA A 19 2.55 -19.12 10.32
C ALA A 19 2.83 -20.52 9.72
N ASN A 20 1.85 -21.43 9.72
CA ASN A 20 1.99 -22.73 9.09
C ASN A 20 1.78 -22.70 7.56
N SER A 21 1.15 -21.64 7.06
CA SER A 21 0.92 -21.45 5.62
C SER A 21 1.17 -20.00 5.19
N TYR A 22 1.40 -19.83 3.90
CA TYR A 22 1.66 -18.54 3.28
C TYR A 22 0.78 -18.36 2.05
N CYS A 23 0.19 -17.19 1.88
CA CYS A 23 -0.65 -16.85 0.74
C CYS A 23 -0.12 -15.58 0.06
N PRO A 24 0.41 -15.69 -1.17
CA PRO A 24 0.91 -14.53 -1.92
C PRO A 24 -0.14 -13.44 -2.13
N GLU A 25 -1.40 -13.83 -2.35
CA GLU A 25 -2.51 -12.89 -2.52
C GLU A 25 -2.75 -12.07 -1.25
N ILE A 26 -2.68 -12.69 -0.08
CA ILE A 26 -2.78 -11.98 1.20
C ILE A 26 -1.58 -11.05 1.39
N TYR A 27 -0.41 -11.43 0.90
CA TYR A 27 0.77 -10.54 0.94
C TYR A 27 0.55 -9.26 0.13
N VAL A 28 0.03 -9.38 -1.10
CA VAL A 28 -0.33 -8.24 -1.95
C VAL A 28 -1.40 -7.38 -1.29
N LEU A 29 -2.44 -8.00 -0.72
CA LEU A 29 -3.50 -7.30 0.00
C LEU A 29 -2.95 -6.56 1.23
N SER A 30 -2.02 -7.17 1.95
CA SER A 30 -1.39 -6.55 3.13
C SER A 30 -0.59 -5.31 2.76
N ASP A 31 0.06 -5.25 1.60
CA ASP A 31 0.75 -4.05 1.11
C ASP A 31 -0.22 -2.87 0.95
N GLU A 32 -1.40 -3.10 0.39
CA GLU A 32 -2.45 -2.08 0.31
C GLU A 32 -2.92 -1.62 1.70
N LEU A 33 -3.14 -2.56 2.63
CA LEU A 33 -3.53 -2.24 4.01
C LEU A 33 -2.44 -1.44 4.75
N VAL A 34 -1.18 -1.78 4.54
CA VAL A 34 -0.03 -1.03 5.09
C VAL A 34 0.03 0.37 4.49
N SER A 35 -0.22 0.50 3.18
CA SER A 35 -0.30 1.80 2.50
C SER A 35 -1.39 2.68 3.12
N MET A 36 -2.58 2.13 3.37
CA MET A 36 -3.67 2.82 4.05
C MET A 36 -3.29 3.21 5.49
N ALA A 37 -2.66 2.31 6.23
CA ALA A 37 -2.22 2.57 7.61
C ALA A 37 -1.18 3.70 7.67
N LYS A 38 -0.27 3.78 6.70
CA LYS A 38 0.72 4.86 6.59
C LYS A 38 0.07 6.24 6.42
N VAL A 39 -1.05 6.34 5.71
CA VAL A 39 -1.79 7.61 5.60
C VAL A 39 -2.30 8.07 6.96
N ILE A 40 -2.84 7.13 7.76
CA ILE A 40 -3.35 7.44 9.09
C ILE A 40 -2.20 7.84 10.04
N THR A 41 -1.08 7.13 10.01
CA THR A 41 0.06 7.39 10.89
C THR A 41 0.85 8.64 10.53
N LYS A 42 0.80 9.07 9.27
CA LYS A 42 1.38 10.35 8.82
C LYS A 42 0.72 11.55 9.49
N GLY A 43 -0.56 11.43 9.86
CA GLY A 43 -1.34 12.54 10.40
C GLY A 43 -1.88 13.47 9.31
N ILE A 44 -2.35 14.62 9.75
CA ILE A 44 -2.95 15.65 8.90
C ILE A 44 -2.13 16.93 9.04
N ASP A 45 -1.70 17.49 7.92
CA ASP A 45 -1.06 18.80 7.90
C ASP A 45 -2.14 19.86 8.18
N ILE A 46 -1.91 20.70 9.19
CA ILE A 46 -2.84 21.76 9.58
C ILE A 46 -2.18 23.11 9.26
N ASN A 47 -2.69 23.78 8.25
CA ASN A 47 -2.28 25.11 7.81
C ASN A 47 -3.46 25.83 7.14
N GLU A 48 -3.28 27.08 6.72
CA GLU A 48 -4.35 27.87 6.10
C GLU A 48 -4.91 27.21 4.83
N GLU A 49 -4.07 26.60 4.00
CA GLU A 49 -4.47 25.89 2.77
C GLU A 49 -5.33 24.66 3.11
N THR A 50 -4.93 23.85 4.08
CA THR A 50 -5.65 22.64 4.44
C THR A 50 -6.90 22.88 5.28
N LEU A 51 -6.98 24.00 5.99
CA LEU A 51 -8.20 24.44 6.68
C LEU A 51 -9.28 24.92 5.72
N ALA A 52 -8.88 25.47 4.56
CA ALA A 52 -9.76 25.85 3.46
C ALA A 52 -10.97 26.71 3.89
N LEU A 53 -10.79 27.65 4.84
CA LEU A 53 -11.89 28.47 5.35
C LEU A 53 -12.57 29.33 4.28
N PRO A 54 -11.83 29.97 3.32
CA PRO A 54 -12.46 30.71 2.24
C PRO A 54 -13.35 29.85 1.34
N GLU A 55 -12.90 28.62 1.04
CA GLU A 55 -13.64 27.65 0.22
C GLU A 55 -14.89 27.16 0.95
N ILE A 56 -14.83 27.02 2.28
CA ILE A 56 -16.00 26.71 3.09
C ILE A 56 -17.03 27.84 3.00
N GLU A 57 -16.63 29.09 3.16
CA GLU A 57 -17.52 30.24 3.03
C GLU A 57 -18.17 30.32 1.65
N GLN A 58 -17.38 30.11 0.59
CA GLN A 58 -17.87 30.11 -0.79
C GLN A 58 -18.86 28.97 -1.03
N SER A 59 -18.61 27.78 -0.50
CA SER A 59 -19.45 26.61 -0.65
C SER A 59 -20.81 26.74 0.05
N LEU A 60 -20.92 27.57 1.07
CA LEU A 60 -22.22 27.88 1.71
C LEU A 60 -23.18 28.55 0.72
N THR A 61 -22.66 29.24 -0.27
CA THR A 61 -23.48 29.89 -1.31
C THR A 61 -23.67 28.98 -2.52
N SER A 62 -22.64 28.28 -2.97
CA SER A 62 -22.68 27.37 -4.13
C SER A 62 -23.32 26.01 -3.84
N GLY A 63 -23.36 25.59 -2.57
CA GLY A 63 -23.88 24.30 -2.14
C GLY A 63 -23.02 23.09 -2.50
N SER A 64 -21.80 23.28 -3.05
CA SER A 64 -20.94 22.18 -3.47
C SER A 64 -19.47 22.57 -3.46
N PHE A 65 -18.62 21.63 -3.00
CA PHE A 65 -17.15 21.75 -3.06
C PHE A 65 -16.56 21.20 -4.37
N LEU A 66 -17.35 20.52 -5.21
CA LEU A 66 -16.81 19.78 -6.37
C LEU A 66 -16.20 20.69 -7.44
N CYS A 67 -16.66 21.94 -7.52
CA CYS A 67 -16.18 22.90 -8.51
C CYS A 67 -15.11 23.86 -7.96
N GLU A 68 -14.71 23.70 -6.69
CA GLU A 68 -13.71 24.56 -6.07
C GLU A 68 -12.29 24.20 -6.52
N ASP A 69 -11.46 25.21 -6.76
CA ASP A 69 -10.06 25.02 -7.15
C ASP A 69 -9.28 24.22 -6.08
N HIS A 70 -9.60 24.40 -4.82
CA HIS A 70 -9.03 23.64 -3.71
C HIS A 70 -9.29 22.15 -3.87
N THR A 71 -10.52 21.74 -4.14
CA THR A 71 -10.87 20.34 -4.41
C THR A 71 -10.08 19.80 -5.60
N PHE A 72 -9.97 20.59 -6.68
CA PHE A 72 -9.20 20.18 -7.86
C PHE A 72 -7.70 20.00 -7.58
N ARG A 73 -7.11 20.83 -6.73
CA ARG A 73 -5.70 20.68 -6.32
C ARG A 73 -5.47 19.44 -5.45
N HIS A 74 -6.42 19.11 -4.57
CA HIS A 74 -6.24 18.10 -3.52
C HIS A 74 -6.82 16.71 -3.83
N PHE A 75 -7.75 16.58 -4.80
CA PHE A 75 -8.43 15.29 -5.01
C PHE A 75 -7.50 14.13 -5.40
N ARG A 76 -6.33 14.44 -6.01
CA ARG A 76 -5.33 13.41 -6.37
C ARG A 76 -4.47 12.96 -5.19
N SER A 77 -4.40 13.75 -4.12
CA SER A 77 -3.66 13.40 -2.90
C SER A 77 -4.43 12.44 -1.98
N ILE A 78 -5.73 12.26 -2.24
CA ILE A 78 -6.56 11.34 -1.47
C ILE A 78 -6.15 9.92 -1.80
N TRP A 79 -5.75 9.17 -0.78
CA TRP A 79 -5.44 7.75 -0.93
C TRP A 79 -6.66 6.97 -1.43
N ARG A 80 -6.44 6.12 -2.41
CA ARG A 80 -7.48 5.26 -2.99
C ARG A 80 -6.99 3.83 -3.05
N PRO A 81 -7.86 2.86 -2.70
CA PRO A 81 -7.53 1.46 -2.83
C PRO A 81 -7.38 1.06 -4.30
N GLN A 82 -6.51 0.08 -4.57
CA GLN A 82 -6.33 -0.54 -5.87
C GLN A 82 -7.16 -1.81 -6.01
N TYR A 83 -7.27 -2.58 -4.93
CA TYR A 83 -7.94 -3.88 -4.94
C TYR A 83 -9.32 -3.84 -4.29
N PHE A 84 -9.51 -3.03 -3.25
CA PHE A 84 -10.82 -2.87 -2.62
C PHE A 84 -11.73 -1.99 -3.46
N ASP A 85 -12.91 -2.52 -3.80
CA ASP A 85 -13.97 -1.70 -4.35
C ASP A 85 -14.70 -0.96 -3.22
N ARG A 86 -14.76 0.36 -3.32
CA ARG A 86 -15.49 1.24 -2.40
C ARG A 86 -16.83 1.72 -2.95
N THR A 87 -17.23 1.24 -4.11
CA THR A 87 -18.51 1.59 -4.70
C THR A 87 -19.65 0.82 -4.05
N THR A 88 -20.83 1.44 -4.02
CA THR A 88 -22.04 0.79 -3.48
C THR A 88 -22.62 -0.27 -4.41
N LYS A 89 -22.11 -0.35 -5.63
CA LYS A 89 -22.47 -1.35 -6.62
C LYS A 89 -21.19 -2.02 -7.09
N PRO A 90 -20.80 -3.15 -6.48
CA PRO A 90 -19.68 -3.93 -6.96
C PRO A 90 -20.06 -4.50 -8.34
N GLU A 91 -19.72 -3.79 -9.38
CA GLU A 91 -19.99 -4.24 -10.73
C GLU A 91 -18.70 -4.31 -11.54
N LYS A 92 -18.52 -5.43 -12.20
CA LYS A 92 -17.75 -5.64 -13.42
C LYS A 92 -16.23 -5.75 -13.35
N ASP A 93 -15.58 -5.37 -12.28
CA ASP A 93 -14.10 -5.40 -12.24
C ASP A 93 -13.50 -6.71 -11.70
N GLY A 94 -14.29 -7.78 -11.65
CA GLY A 94 -13.84 -9.06 -11.12
C GLY A 94 -13.82 -9.14 -9.59
N ASP A 95 -13.74 -10.37 -9.08
CA ASP A 95 -13.55 -10.63 -7.66
C ASP A 95 -12.19 -10.08 -7.21
N ILE A 96 -12.10 -9.61 -5.98
CA ILE A 96 -10.85 -9.16 -5.36
C ILE A 96 -9.76 -10.23 -5.46
N PHE A 97 -10.11 -11.51 -5.31
CA PHE A 97 -9.17 -12.62 -5.45
C PHE A 97 -8.60 -12.74 -6.86
N GLU A 98 -9.38 -12.47 -7.89
CA GLU A 98 -8.90 -12.47 -9.26
C GLU A 98 -7.87 -11.36 -9.50
N LYS A 99 -8.13 -10.15 -8.98
CA LYS A 99 -7.22 -9.01 -9.05
C LYS A 99 -5.90 -9.29 -8.31
N LEU A 100 -5.98 -9.84 -7.10
CA LEU A 100 -4.81 -10.19 -6.31
C LEU A 100 -3.99 -11.30 -6.98
N ASN A 101 -4.63 -12.34 -7.49
CA ASN A 101 -3.97 -13.45 -8.21
C ASN A 101 -3.30 -12.95 -9.50
N ALA A 102 -3.95 -12.06 -10.25
CA ALA A 102 -3.36 -11.44 -11.42
C ALA A 102 -2.09 -10.65 -11.06
N LYS A 103 -2.10 -9.92 -9.93
CA LYS A 103 -0.91 -9.20 -9.46
C LYS A 103 0.21 -10.13 -9.03
N VAL A 104 -0.12 -11.23 -8.34
CA VAL A 104 0.85 -12.26 -7.97
C VAL A 104 1.52 -12.84 -9.22
N LYS A 105 0.74 -13.22 -10.24
CA LYS A 105 1.26 -13.73 -11.51
C LYS A 105 2.16 -12.70 -12.21
N ASP A 106 1.72 -11.45 -12.29
CA ASP A 106 2.51 -10.36 -12.88
C ASP A 106 3.88 -10.22 -12.20
N VAL A 107 3.91 -10.28 -10.86
CA VAL A 107 5.17 -10.20 -10.11
C VAL A 107 6.08 -11.39 -10.41
N PHE A 108 5.56 -12.62 -10.44
CA PHE A 108 6.37 -13.80 -10.73
C PHE A 108 6.90 -13.83 -12.17
N GLU A 109 6.12 -13.34 -13.14
CA GLU A 109 6.48 -13.36 -14.55
C GLU A 109 7.42 -12.21 -14.93
N ASN A 110 7.23 -11.03 -14.32
CA ASN A 110 7.89 -9.79 -14.77
C ASN A 110 8.91 -9.24 -13.77
N TYR A 111 9.05 -9.83 -12.57
CA TYR A 111 10.01 -9.35 -11.59
C TYR A 111 11.44 -9.52 -12.08
N GLN A 112 12.17 -8.41 -12.13
CA GLN A 112 13.61 -8.41 -12.37
C GLN A 112 14.33 -8.27 -11.03
N PRO A 113 15.09 -9.28 -10.59
CA PRO A 113 15.84 -9.17 -9.35
C PRO A 113 16.86 -8.04 -9.43
N VAL A 114 17.03 -7.32 -8.35
CA VAL A 114 18.09 -6.32 -8.23
C VAL A 114 19.44 -7.04 -8.38
N GLU A 115 20.28 -6.55 -9.30
CA GLU A 115 21.61 -7.11 -9.47
C GLU A 115 22.43 -6.93 -8.19
N PHE A 116 22.92 -8.02 -7.66
CA PHE A 116 23.84 -8.01 -6.54
C PHE A 116 25.24 -7.63 -7.04
N ASP A 117 25.95 -6.82 -6.24
CA ASP A 117 27.37 -6.59 -6.45
C ASP A 117 28.11 -7.94 -6.67
N PRO A 118 28.81 -8.13 -7.80
CA PRO A 118 29.42 -9.40 -8.14
C PRO A 118 30.38 -9.94 -7.06
N GLU A 119 31.13 -9.07 -6.39
CA GLU A 119 32.04 -9.45 -5.31
C GLU A 119 31.29 -9.95 -4.08
N LYS A 120 30.22 -9.26 -3.70
CA LYS A 120 29.36 -9.69 -2.57
C LYS A 120 28.66 -11.00 -2.89
N LYS A 121 28.16 -11.17 -4.12
CA LYS A 121 27.55 -12.43 -4.56
C LYS A 121 28.54 -13.58 -4.46
N LYS A 122 29.78 -13.38 -4.91
CA LYS A 122 30.85 -14.39 -4.82
C LYS A 122 31.15 -14.74 -3.38
N ALA A 123 31.30 -13.75 -2.50
CA ALA A 123 31.57 -13.97 -1.07
C ALA A 123 30.43 -14.75 -0.38
N ILE A 124 29.17 -14.45 -0.70
CA ILE A 124 28.01 -15.20 -0.16
C ILE A 124 28.05 -16.66 -0.62
N LEU A 125 28.29 -16.90 -1.91
CA LEU A 125 28.35 -18.27 -2.45
C LEU A 125 29.55 -19.07 -1.89
N GLU A 126 30.66 -18.44 -1.56
CA GLU A 126 31.79 -19.09 -0.90
C GLU A 126 31.46 -19.47 0.57
N LEU A 127 30.76 -18.60 1.28
CA LEU A 127 30.26 -18.91 2.63
C LEU A 127 29.23 -20.04 2.62
N GLU A 128 28.29 -20.03 1.69
CA GLU A 128 27.31 -21.11 1.52
C GLU A 128 28.00 -22.46 1.31
N LYS A 129 28.97 -22.53 0.38
CA LYS A 129 29.74 -23.76 0.16
C LYS A 129 30.44 -24.25 1.41
N LYS A 130 31.01 -23.35 2.21
CA LYS A 130 31.69 -23.70 3.46
C LYS A 130 30.72 -24.31 4.48
N TRP A 131 29.54 -23.72 4.62
CA TRP A 131 28.53 -24.21 5.58
C TRP A 131 27.82 -25.50 5.16
N MET A 132 27.76 -25.78 3.85
CA MET A 132 27.17 -27.02 3.33
C MET A 132 28.10 -28.23 3.46
N HIS A 133 29.37 -28.02 3.80
CA HIS A 133 30.37 -29.07 3.92
C HIS A 133 30.84 -29.35 5.38
N ASP A 134 30.34 -28.57 6.34
CA ASP A 134 30.44 -28.81 7.79
C ASP A 134 29.18 -29.52 8.29
#